data_9bff7c0ca28c5daa285e0e212c72e080
#
_entry.id   9bff7c0ca28c5daa285e0e212c72e080
#
_cell.length_a   1.000
_cell.length_b   1.000
_cell.length_c   1.000
_cell.angle_alpha   90.00
_cell.angle_beta   90.00
_cell.angle_gamma   90.00
#
_symmetry.space_group_name_H-M   'P 1'
#
loop_
_entity.id
_entity.type
_entity.pdbx_description
1 polymer ?
#
loop_
_entity_poly.entity_id
_entity_poly.type
_entity_poly.pdbx_seq_one_letter_code
_entity_poly.pdbx_strand_id
1 'polypeptide(L)' 'MLLKNKTTDSLVEIDDIAQLVNPVAERVKAQNQAGEEEQNPEMFAKADLVFPSGEALPRCWTDADYRLSVG' A
#
# COMPACT_ATOMS: atom_id res chain seq x y z
N MET A 1 0.54 -9.13 -5.42
CA MET A 1 1.49 -8.63 -4.41
C MET A 1 0.75 -8.41 -3.10
N LEU A 2 1.28 -8.94 -2.02
CA LEU A 2 0.66 -8.81 -0.71
C LEU A 2 1.39 -7.76 0.11
N LEU A 3 0.61 -6.91 0.78
CA LEU A 3 1.10 -5.97 1.78
C LEU A 3 0.34 -6.17 3.07
N LYS A 4 0.75 -5.47 4.11
CA LYS A 4 0.13 -5.58 5.42
C LYS A 4 -0.45 -4.22 5.80
N ASN A 5 -1.71 -4.25 6.28
CA ASN A 5 -2.32 -3.05 6.84
C ASN A 5 -1.91 -2.96 8.31
N LYS A 6 -1.04 -2.00 8.62
CA LYS A 6 -0.50 -1.87 9.98
C LYS A 6 -1.55 -1.51 11.03
N THR A 7 -2.67 -0.92 10.59
CA THR A 7 -3.75 -0.54 11.52
C THR A 7 -4.50 -1.75 12.02
N THR A 8 -4.77 -2.73 11.13
CA THR A 8 -5.55 -3.92 11.47
C THR A 8 -4.70 -5.18 11.55
N ASP A 9 -3.43 -5.09 11.17
CA ASP A 9 -2.49 -6.21 11.11
C ASP A 9 -2.94 -7.29 10.12
N SER A 10 -3.74 -6.91 9.13
CA SER A 10 -4.27 -7.81 8.11
C SER A 10 -3.47 -7.71 6.82
N LEU A 11 -3.40 -8.82 6.08
CA LEU A 11 -2.79 -8.81 4.75
C LEU A 11 -3.80 -8.30 3.72
N VAL A 12 -3.31 -7.56 2.75
CA VAL A 12 -4.11 -7.07 1.63
C VAL A 12 -3.39 -7.39 0.33
N GLU A 13 -4.16 -7.77 -0.68
CA GLU A 13 -3.61 -8.01 -2.01
C GLU A 13 -3.79 -6.78 -2.87
N ILE A 14 -2.69 -6.29 -3.43
CA ILE A 14 -2.70 -5.09 -4.26
C ILE A 14 -3.21 -5.44 -5.65
N ASP A 15 -4.28 -4.75 -6.07
CA ASP A 15 -4.86 -4.96 -7.40
C ASP A 15 -4.16 -4.14 -8.47
N ASP A 16 -3.69 -2.94 -8.13
CA ASP A 16 -3.08 -2.03 -9.09
C ASP A 16 -1.69 -1.63 -8.62
N ILE A 17 -0.69 -2.37 -9.11
CA ILE A 17 0.70 -2.12 -8.73
C ILE A 17 1.19 -0.78 -9.28
N ALA A 18 0.72 -0.37 -10.46
CA ALA A 18 1.10 0.92 -11.02
C ALA A 18 0.69 2.06 -10.08
N GLN A 19 -0.50 1.95 -9.49
CA GLN A 19 -0.96 2.94 -8.53
C GLN A 19 -0.13 2.89 -7.24
N LEU A 20 0.25 1.68 -6.82
CA LEU A 20 1.07 1.51 -5.61
C LEU A 20 2.40 2.22 -5.71
N VAL A 21 3.08 2.11 -6.86
CA VAL A 21 4.42 2.68 -7.04
C VAL A 21 4.37 4.14 -7.51
N ASN A 22 3.19 4.68 -7.75
CA ASN A 22 3.03 6.06 -8.18
C ASN A 22 3.04 6.98 -6.95
N PRO A 23 4.08 7.80 -6.77
CA PRO A 23 4.19 8.62 -5.56
C PRO A 23 3.12 9.71 -5.44
N VAL A 24 2.46 10.05 -6.55
CA VAL A 24 1.38 11.04 -6.54
C VAL A 24 0.09 10.44 -6.00
N ALA A 25 -0.11 9.14 -6.17
CA ALA A 25 -1.29 8.47 -5.66
C ALA A 25 -1.13 8.19 -4.17
N GLU A 26 -2.01 8.76 -3.36
CA GLU A 26 -1.97 8.58 -1.90
C GLU A 26 -2.63 7.29 -1.46
N ARG A 27 -3.47 6.70 -2.31
CA ARG A 27 -4.20 5.48 -2.01
C ARG A 27 -4.01 4.48 -3.12
N VAL A 28 -4.25 3.22 -2.79
CA VAL A 28 -4.10 2.13 -3.75
C VAL A 28 -5.27 1.17 -3.58
N LYS A 29 -5.74 0.64 -4.71
CA LYS A 29 -6.82 -0.33 -4.71
C LYS A 29 -6.28 -1.70 -4.33
N ALA A 30 -6.90 -2.32 -3.35
CA ALA A 30 -6.48 -3.62 -2.85
C ALA A 30 -7.65 -4.36 -2.23
N GLN A 31 -7.48 -5.66 -2.03
CA GLN A 31 -8.47 -6.51 -1.39
C GLN A 31 -7.94 -7.03 -0.07
N ASN A 32 -8.76 -6.93 0.97
CA ASN A 32 -8.42 -7.48 2.27
C ASN A 32 -8.47 -9.01 2.19
N GLN A 33 -7.40 -9.66 2.63
CA GLN A 33 -7.29 -11.13 2.61
C GLN A 33 -7.72 -11.77 3.94
N ALA A 34 -8.24 -10.99 4.86
CA ALA A 34 -8.72 -11.54 6.13
C ALA A 34 -10.08 -12.20 5.92
N GLY A 35 -10.20 -13.46 6.34
CA GLY A 35 -11.45 -14.20 6.25
C GLY A 35 -11.49 -15.20 5.10
N GLU A 36 -12.53 -16.01 5.08
CA GLU A 36 -12.71 -17.09 4.08
C GLU A 36 -13.43 -16.61 2.83
N GLU A 37 -14.08 -15.45 2.88
CA GLU A 37 -14.82 -14.91 1.75
C GLU A 37 -14.00 -13.86 1.03
N GLU A 38 -14.20 -13.78 -0.28
CA GLU A 38 -13.60 -12.72 -1.05
C GLU A 38 -14.16 -11.37 -0.61
N GLN A 39 -13.27 -10.45 -0.29
CA GLN A 39 -13.65 -9.11 0.06
C GLN A 39 -13.70 -8.25 -1.20
N ASN A 40 -14.61 -7.27 -1.22
CA ASN A 40 -14.65 -6.31 -2.32
C ASN A 40 -13.39 -5.44 -2.28
N PRO A 41 -12.85 -5.08 -3.46
CA PRO A 41 -11.71 -4.16 -3.49
C PRO A 41 -12.04 -2.84 -2.81
N GLU A 42 -11.07 -2.32 -2.08
CA GLU A 42 -11.20 -1.04 -1.39
C GLU A 42 -9.96 -0.21 -1.61
N MET A 43 -10.08 1.09 -1.40
CA MET A 43 -8.94 1.99 -1.46
C MET A 43 -8.28 2.05 -0.09
N PHE A 44 -7.00 1.78 -0.04
CA PHE A 44 -6.22 1.83 1.20
C PHE A 44 -5.21 2.96 1.11
N ALA A 45 -5.07 3.72 2.18
CA ALA A 45 -4.04 4.75 2.26
C ALA A 45 -2.67 4.08 2.31
N LYS A 46 -1.74 4.52 1.46
CA LYS A 46 -0.39 3.94 1.45
C LYS A 46 0.32 4.12 2.78
N ALA A 47 -0.01 5.20 3.52
CA ALA A 47 0.56 5.43 4.83
C ALA A 47 0.23 4.33 5.84
N ASP A 48 -0.85 3.59 5.59
CA ASP A 48 -1.27 2.49 6.47
C ASP A 48 -0.73 1.13 6.02
N LEU A 49 -0.02 1.09 4.90
CA LEU A 49 0.50 -0.17 4.34
C LEU A 49 2.00 -0.29 4.56
N VAL A 50 2.42 -1.51 4.87
CA VAL A 50 3.83 -1.86 5.01
C VAL A 50 4.04 -3.22 4.37
N PHE A 51 5.29 -3.60 4.17
CA PHE A 51 5.59 -4.96 3.70
C PHE A 51 5.21 -5.97 4.78
N PRO A 52 4.90 -7.22 4.40
CA PRO A 52 4.55 -8.26 5.39
C PRO A 52 5.60 -8.44 6.48
N SER A 53 6.85 -8.11 6.19
CA SER A 53 7.93 -8.14 7.18
C SER A 53 7.85 -7.01 8.20
N GLY A 54 6.99 -6.02 7.96
CA GLY A 54 6.87 -4.85 8.81
C GLY A 54 7.65 -3.63 8.33
N GLU A 55 8.41 -3.77 7.25
CA GLU A 55 9.17 -2.67 6.71
C GLU A 55 8.28 -1.67 5.98
N ALA A 56 8.61 -0.39 6.09
CA ALA A 56 7.87 0.67 5.42
C ALA A 56 8.07 0.59 3.90
N LEU A 57 7.09 1.09 3.15
CA LEU A 57 7.19 1.18 1.70
C LEU A 57 8.31 2.16 1.31
N PRO A 58 8.94 1.97 0.14
CA PRO A 58 9.95 2.91 -0.33
C PRO A 58 9.37 4.32 -0.45
N ARG A 59 10.17 5.31 -0.08
CA ARG A 59 9.72 6.71 -0.16
C ARG A 59 9.35 7.12 -1.59
N CYS A 60 10.03 6.55 -2.58
CA CYS A 60 9.72 6.87 -3.97
C CYS A 60 8.32 6.39 -4.40
N TRP A 61 7.66 5.55 -3.59
CA TRP A 61 6.30 5.11 -3.87
C TRP A 61 5.26 6.01 -3.17
N THR A 62 5.66 6.74 -2.16
CA THR A 62 4.72 7.46 -1.28
C THR A 62 4.95 8.96 -1.23
N ASP A 63 6.09 9.44 -1.71
CA ASP A 63 6.48 10.84 -1.61
C ASP A 63 6.76 11.40 -3.00
N ALA A 64 5.85 12.21 -3.53
CA ALA A 64 5.99 12.82 -4.84
C ALA A 64 7.18 13.76 -4.93
N ASP A 65 7.61 14.30 -3.79
CA ASP A 65 8.72 15.23 -3.73
C ASP A 65 10.05 14.55 -3.38
N TYR A 66 10.08 13.24 -3.39
CA TYR A 66 11.26 12.47 -3.00
C TYR A 66 12.53 12.92 -3.71
N ARG A 67 12.44 13.11 -5.03
CA ARG A 67 13.60 13.54 -5.81
C ARG A 67 13.99 14.99 -5.55
N LEU A 68 13.02 15.81 -5.16
CA LEU A 68 13.28 17.21 -4.87
C LEU A 68 13.85 17.39 -3.47
N SER A 69 13.53 16.47 -2.56
CA SER A 69 14.00 16.55 -1.19
C SER A 69 15.41 16.01 -1.00
N VAL A 70 15.97 15.38 -2.02
CA VAL A 70 17.35 14.89 -2.03
C VAL A 70 18.21 15.98 -2.64
N GLY A 71 18.29 17.05 -1.98
CA GLY A 71 19.05 18.19 -2.49
C GLY A 71 20.52 18.13 -2.17
#